data_dba39d4c55e8ce44c3e8e599097c2a48
#
_entry.id   dba39d4c55e8ce44c3e8e599097c2a48
#
_cell.length_a   1.000
_cell.length_b   1.000
_cell.length_c   1.000
_cell.angle_alpha   90.00
_cell.angle_beta   90.00
_cell.angle_gamma   90.00
#
_symmetry.space_group_name_H-M   'P 1'
#
loop_
_entity.id
_entity.type
_entity.pdbx_description
1 polymer ?
#
loop_
_entity_poly.entity_id
_entity_poly.type
_entity_poly.pdbx_seq_one_letter_code
_entity_poly.pdbx_strand_id
1 'polypeptide(L)'
;TAEWWLIQENIKDGKARPEDLFKKVLADFETVRRSVGTSRAVSAATADKSAGRKTVGVCPRCGKPVVEGSKGFGCSGYKDGCGFVLWMTGKYGAHKVLGDSGKKVTSAMAEKLLSKGKVLVKGLTSAKGTKYDAWVCMEDTGRGVFLKLSFDDLPQKKGKKRGTN
;
A
#
# COMPACT_ATOMS: atom_id res chain seq x y z
N THR A 1 -32.30 -3.02 -10.21
CA THR A 1 -32.87 -1.66 -10.40
C THR A 1 -34.36 -1.72 -10.65
N ALA A 2 -34.87 -2.60 -11.53
CA ALA A 2 -36.29 -2.75 -11.82
C ALA A 2 -37.10 -3.22 -10.59
N GLU A 3 -36.56 -4.12 -9.79
CA GLU A 3 -37.21 -4.64 -8.59
C GLU A 3 -37.40 -3.57 -7.52
N TRP A 4 -36.48 -2.65 -7.34
CA TRP A 4 -36.59 -1.56 -6.36
C TRP A 4 -37.71 -0.60 -6.76
N TRP A 5 -37.85 -0.32 -8.05
CA TRP A 5 -38.92 0.52 -8.55
C TRP A 5 -40.29 -0.10 -8.32
N LEU A 6 -40.42 -1.41 -8.57
CA LEU A 6 -41.66 -2.15 -8.33
C LEU A 6 -42.08 -2.14 -6.85
N ILE A 7 -41.12 -2.25 -5.93
CA ILE A 7 -41.39 -2.16 -4.49
C ILE A 7 -41.87 -0.76 -4.11
N GLN A 8 -41.28 0.29 -4.67
CA GLN A 8 -41.70 1.68 -4.44
C GLN A 8 -43.12 1.94 -4.94
N GLU A 9 -43.46 1.42 -6.10
CA GLU A 9 -44.83 1.53 -6.68
C GLU A 9 -45.85 0.80 -5.76
N ASN A 10 -45.52 -0.40 -5.30
CA ASN A 10 -46.34 -1.17 -4.39
C ASN A 10 -46.52 -0.49 -2.99
N ILE A 11 -45.52 0.24 -2.53
CA ILE A 11 -45.63 1.05 -1.28
C ILE A 11 -46.58 2.22 -1.53
N LYS A 12 -46.50 2.88 -2.66
CA LYS A 12 -47.36 3.98 -3.05
C LYS A 12 -48.82 3.54 -3.15
N ASP A 13 -49.06 2.34 -3.66
CA ASP A 13 -50.39 1.71 -3.77
C ASP A 13 -50.87 1.08 -2.44
N GLY A 14 -50.10 1.15 -1.36
CA GLY A 14 -50.45 0.56 -0.07
C GLY A 14 -50.37 -0.97 0.00
N LYS A 15 -49.77 -1.62 -1.04
CA LYS A 15 -49.62 -3.08 -1.16
C LYS A 15 -48.37 -3.62 -0.48
N ALA A 16 -47.37 -2.77 -0.20
CA ALA A 16 -46.13 -3.13 0.48
C ALA A 16 -45.78 -2.09 1.56
N ARG A 17 -44.97 -2.49 2.55
CA ARG A 17 -44.50 -1.60 3.60
C ARG A 17 -43.12 -1.00 3.26
N PRO A 18 -42.77 0.21 3.74
CA PRO A 18 -41.47 0.80 3.55
C PRO A 18 -40.30 -0.09 4.02
N GLU A 19 -40.57 -0.92 5.04
CA GLU A 19 -39.58 -1.86 5.60
C GLU A 19 -39.14 -2.93 4.60
N ASP A 20 -39.99 -3.28 3.63
CA ASP A 20 -39.68 -4.28 2.60
C ASP A 20 -38.66 -3.74 1.61
N LEU A 21 -38.69 -2.45 1.32
CA LEU A 21 -37.68 -1.77 0.53
C LEU A 21 -36.32 -1.79 1.26
N PHE A 22 -36.31 -1.46 2.55
CA PHE A 22 -35.07 -1.49 3.35
C PHE A 22 -34.47 -2.88 3.43
N LYS A 23 -35.29 -3.92 3.62
CA LYS A 23 -34.83 -5.32 3.62
C LYS A 23 -34.19 -5.69 2.29
N LYS A 24 -34.80 -5.31 1.18
CA LYS A 24 -34.26 -5.57 -0.17
C LYS A 24 -32.94 -4.84 -0.38
N VAL A 25 -32.86 -3.57 -0.01
CA VAL A 25 -31.64 -2.76 -0.13
C VAL A 25 -30.51 -3.38 0.69
N LEU A 26 -30.80 -3.80 1.94
CA LEU A 26 -29.81 -4.46 2.79
C LEU A 26 -29.32 -5.79 2.20
N ALA A 27 -30.24 -6.61 1.65
CA ALA A 27 -29.88 -7.88 1.02
C ALA A 27 -28.99 -7.67 -0.22
N ASP A 28 -29.31 -6.68 -1.06
CA ASP A 28 -28.52 -6.34 -2.23
C ASP A 28 -27.16 -5.80 -1.82
N PHE A 29 -27.08 -4.98 -0.77
CA PHE A 29 -25.83 -4.47 -0.21
C PHE A 29 -24.95 -5.60 0.34
N GLU A 30 -25.50 -6.56 1.08
CA GLU A 30 -24.76 -7.73 1.57
C GLU A 30 -24.26 -8.59 0.40
N THR A 31 -25.03 -8.72 -0.67
CA THR A 31 -24.62 -9.44 -1.88
C THR A 31 -23.43 -8.74 -2.56
N VAL A 32 -23.49 -7.41 -2.71
CA VAL A 32 -22.40 -6.61 -3.26
C VAL A 32 -21.17 -6.68 -2.33
N ARG A 33 -21.35 -6.52 -1.03
CA ARG A 33 -20.27 -6.64 -0.04
C ARG A 33 -19.59 -8.01 -0.11
N ARG A 34 -20.36 -9.07 -0.26
CA ARG A 34 -19.84 -10.44 -0.39
C ARG A 34 -19.08 -10.61 -1.72
N SER A 35 -19.59 -10.07 -2.81
CA SER A 35 -18.92 -10.12 -4.12
C SER A 35 -17.63 -9.30 -4.15
N VAL A 36 -17.59 -8.12 -3.50
CA VAL A 36 -16.38 -7.30 -3.35
C VAL A 36 -15.36 -8.01 -2.45
N GLY A 37 -15.82 -8.71 -1.40
CA GLY A 37 -14.95 -9.52 -0.54
C GLY A 37 -14.25 -10.67 -1.29
N THR A 38 -14.95 -11.30 -2.24
CA THR A 38 -14.37 -12.36 -3.11
C THR A 38 -13.53 -11.79 -4.24
N SER A 39 -13.82 -10.57 -4.72
CA SER A 39 -13.01 -9.90 -5.76
C SER A 39 -11.58 -9.60 -5.29
N ARG A 40 -11.34 -9.54 -3.98
CA ARG A 40 -10.00 -9.40 -3.42
C ARG A 40 -9.13 -10.65 -3.65
N ALA A 41 -9.74 -11.81 -3.87
CA ALA A 41 -9.05 -13.06 -4.23
C ALA A 41 -8.81 -13.21 -5.75
N VAL A 42 -9.57 -12.51 -6.59
CA VAL A 42 -9.49 -12.66 -8.06
C VAL A 42 -8.40 -11.78 -8.68
N SER A 43 -7.85 -10.80 -7.94
CA SER A 43 -6.69 -10.01 -8.41
C SER A 43 -5.38 -10.81 -8.50
N ALA A 44 -5.41 -12.10 -8.13
CA ALA A 44 -4.28 -13.01 -8.30
C ALA A 44 -4.24 -13.73 -9.67
N ALA A 45 -5.27 -13.60 -10.51
CA ALA A 45 -5.45 -14.45 -11.69
C ALA A 45 -5.22 -13.75 -13.05
N THR A 46 -4.85 -12.47 -13.10
CA THR A 46 -4.25 -11.92 -14.31
C THR A 46 -2.73 -12.13 -14.24
N ALA A 47 -2.34 -13.39 -14.41
CA ALA A 47 -0.97 -13.79 -14.68
C ALA A 47 -0.57 -13.29 -16.07
N ASP A 48 -0.29 -12.00 -16.17
CA ASP A 48 0.50 -11.46 -17.25
C ASP A 48 1.96 -11.86 -17.00
N LYS A 49 2.71 -12.14 -18.05
CA LYS A 49 4.07 -12.67 -18.20
C LYS A 49 5.18 -12.14 -17.26
N SER A 50 4.87 -11.81 -16.02
CA SER A 50 5.82 -11.61 -14.93
C SER A 50 6.03 -12.91 -14.12
N ALA A 51 5.68 -14.06 -14.71
CA ALA A 51 5.91 -15.38 -14.12
C ALA A 51 7.40 -15.52 -13.75
N GLY A 52 7.68 -15.45 -12.44
CA GLY A 52 9.03 -15.53 -11.88
C GLY A 52 9.47 -14.30 -11.07
N ARG A 53 8.78 -13.16 -11.11
CA ARG A 53 9.13 -11.99 -10.30
C ARG A 53 8.31 -11.96 -9.00
N LYS A 54 9.01 -11.76 -7.89
CA LYS A 54 8.37 -11.67 -6.58
C LYS A 54 7.48 -10.44 -6.49
N THR A 55 6.19 -10.65 -6.20
CA THR A 55 5.26 -9.56 -5.89
C THR A 55 5.49 -9.09 -4.47
N VAL A 56 5.64 -7.78 -4.27
CA VAL A 56 5.92 -7.15 -2.96
C VAL A 56 4.72 -6.39 -2.39
N GLY A 57 3.67 -6.19 -3.16
CA GLY A 57 2.47 -5.50 -2.68
C GLY A 57 1.61 -4.98 -3.81
N VAL A 58 0.70 -4.08 -3.46
CA VAL A 58 -0.28 -3.47 -4.37
C VAL A 58 0.11 -2.03 -4.64
N CYS A 59 0.02 -1.61 -5.90
CA CYS A 59 0.32 -0.26 -6.31
C CYS A 59 -0.72 0.73 -5.76
N PRO A 60 -0.32 1.79 -5.06
CA PRO A 60 -1.26 2.77 -4.53
C PRO A 60 -1.95 3.62 -5.61
N ARG A 61 -1.41 3.66 -6.84
CA ARG A 61 -1.96 4.45 -7.95
C ARG A 61 -3.02 3.71 -8.75
N CYS A 62 -2.81 2.42 -9.05
CA CYS A 62 -3.67 1.68 -9.98
C CYS A 62 -4.17 0.32 -9.46
N GLY A 63 -3.81 -0.07 -8.23
CA GLY A 63 -4.24 -1.32 -7.63
C GLY A 63 -3.58 -2.60 -8.20
N LYS A 64 -2.74 -2.49 -9.24
CA LYS A 64 -2.04 -3.64 -9.83
C LYS A 64 -0.85 -4.08 -8.96
N PRO A 65 -0.39 -5.35 -9.06
CA PRO A 65 0.73 -5.83 -8.26
C PRO A 65 2.02 -5.07 -8.57
N VAL A 66 2.79 -4.79 -7.53
CA VAL A 66 4.16 -4.27 -7.61
C VAL A 66 5.12 -5.43 -7.55
N VAL A 67 6.00 -5.54 -8.54
CA VAL A 67 6.94 -6.65 -8.72
C VAL A 67 8.38 -6.18 -8.52
N GLU A 68 9.20 -7.09 -8.01
CA GLU A 68 10.63 -6.85 -7.83
C GLU A 68 11.35 -6.86 -9.19
N GLY A 69 12.05 -5.78 -9.50
CA GLY A 69 12.94 -5.64 -10.65
C GLY A 69 14.41 -5.57 -10.22
N SER A 70 15.31 -5.49 -11.18
CA SER A 70 16.78 -5.43 -10.94
C SER A 70 17.23 -4.17 -10.20
N LYS A 71 16.54 -3.04 -10.37
CA LYS A 71 16.93 -1.72 -9.84
C LYS A 71 15.89 -1.11 -8.90
N GLY A 72 14.68 -1.70 -8.83
CA GLY A 72 13.57 -1.18 -8.03
C GLY A 72 12.35 -2.06 -8.10
N PHE A 73 11.33 -1.67 -7.37
CA PHE A 73 10.02 -2.30 -7.33
C PHE A 73 9.08 -1.51 -8.23
N GLY A 74 8.65 -2.09 -9.34
CA GLY A 74 7.82 -1.45 -10.36
C GLY A 74 6.40 -2.00 -10.38
N CYS A 75 5.44 -1.15 -10.73
CA CYS A 75 4.08 -1.60 -10.97
C CYS A 75 3.98 -2.43 -12.25
N SER A 76 3.26 -3.54 -12.23
CA SER A 76 3.00 -4.35 -13.43
C SER A 76 2.17 -3.61 -14.47
N GLY A 77 1.42 -2.58 -14.05
CA GLY A 77 0.63 -1.70 -14.94
C GLY A 77 1.44 -0.62 -15.66
N TYR A 78 2.78 -0.73 -15.73
CA TYR A 78 3.62 0.28 -16.40
C TYR A 78 3.27 0.42 -17.89
N LYS A 79 2.86 -0.64 -18.55
CA LYS A 79 2.42 -0.63 -19.96
C LYS A 79 1.10 0.13 -20.16
N ASP A 80 0.28 0.22 -19.12
CA ASP A 80 -0.99 0.95 -19.10
C ASP A 80 -0.80 2.39 -18.57
N GLY A 81 0.44 2.89 -18.57
CA GLY A 81 0.76 4.26 -18.16
C GLY A 81 0.99 4.46 -16.67
N CYS A 82 1.01 3.41 -15.85
CA CYS A 82 1.32 3.55 -14.42
C CYS A 82 2.83 3.71 -14.20
N GLY A 83 3.26 4.94 -13.92
CA GLY A 83 4.68 5.27 -13.67
C GLY A 83 5.15 5.01 -12.23
N PHE A 84 4.48 4.15 -11.45
CA PHE A 84 4.90 3.85 -10.08
C PHE A 84 6.16 3.00 -10.07
N VAL A 85 7.25 3.54 -9.50
CA VAL A 85 8.52 2.83 -9.27
C VAL A 85 9.09 3.25 -7.93
N LEU A 86 9.38 2.28 -7.05
CA LEU A 86 10.13 2.47 -5.83
C LEU A 86 11.57 1.95 -6.04
N TRP A 87 12.53 2.84 -6.07
CA TRP A 87 13.92 2.49 -6.35
C TRP A 87 14.62 1.82 -5.15
N MET A 88 15.46 0.82 -5.41
CA MET A 88 16.20 0.10 -4.35
C MET A 88 17.35 0.92 -3.76
N THR A 89 17.95 1.81 -4.54
CA THR A 89 19.12 2.59 -4.12
C THR A 89 18.96 4.06 -4.44
N GLY A 90 19.64 4.93 -3.68
CA GLY A 90 19.66 6.37 -3.88
C GLY A 90 20.24 6.85 -5.21
N LYS A 91 20.98 5.99 -5.90
CA LYS A 91 21.59 6.32 -7.21
C LYS A 91 20.56 6.53 -8.32
N TYR A 92 19.39 5.92 -8.18
CA TYR A 92 18.31 5.96 -9.16
C TYR A 92 17.06 6.62 -8.58
N GLY A 93 17.12 7.88 -8.25
CA GLY A 93 15.96 8.61 -7.76
C GLY A 93 16.20 9.35 -6.45
N ALA A 94 15.14 9.72 -5.77
CA ALA A 94 15.18 10.62 -4.62
C ALA A 94 15.47 9.92 -3.28
N HIS A 95 16.16 8.81 -3.28
CA HIS A 95 16.45 8.02 -2.06
C HIS A 95 17.81 8.32 -1.44
N LYS A 96 18.28 9.57 -1.51
CA LYS A 96 19.56 10.00 -0.90
C LYS A 96 19.70 9.53 0.55
N VAL A 97 18.59 9.51 1.26
CA VAL A 97 18.52 9.12 2.67
C VAL A 97 19.03 7.70 2.96
N LEU A 98 18.67 6.74 2.13
CA LEU A 98 19.15 5.35 2.26
C LEU A 98 20.46 5.13 1.53
N GLY A 99 20.69 5.84 0.42
CA GLY A 99 21.90 5.76 -0.38
C GLY A 99 23.16 6.19 0.37
N ASP A 100 23.07 7.27 1.16
CA ASP A 100 24.19 7.77 1.97
C ASP A 100 24.60 6.79 3.08
N SER A 101 23.66 5.98 3.58
CA SER A 101 23.93 4.92 4.56
C SER A 101 24.34 3.59 3.93
N GLY A 102 24.50 3.51 2.61
CA GLY A 102 24.83 2.27 1.89
C GLY A 102 23.73 1.19 1.94
N LYS A 103 22.56 1.50 2.50
CA LYS A 103 21.45 0.57 2.60
C LYS A 103 20.58 0.62 1.35
N LYS A 104 20.04 -0.55 1.00
CA LYS A 104 19.10 -0.70 -0.11
C LYS A 104 17.70 -0.92 0.44
N VAL A 105 16.68 -0.50 -0.32
CA VAL A 105 15.30 -0.91 -0.05
C VAL A 105 15.16 -2.40 -0.36
N THR A 106 14.87 -3.20 0.63
CA THR A 106 14.62 -4.64 0.49
C THR A 106 13.15 -4.92 0.17
N SER A 107 12.84 -6.11 -0.33
CA SER A 107 11.44 -6.52 -0.60
C SER A 107 10.56 -6.40 0.65
N ALA A 108 11.07 -6.78 1.83
CA ALA A 108 10.34 -6.64 3.10
C ALA A 108 10.10 -5.18 3.51
N MET A 109 11.02 -4.27 3.16
CA MET A 109 10.82 -2.83 3.35
C MET A 109 9.79 -2.28 2.37
N ALA A 110 9.88 -2.67 1.10
CA ALA A 110 8.93 -2.28 0.06
C ALA A 110 7.50 -2.72 0.41
N GLU A 111 7.32 -3.94 0.89
CA GLU A 111 6.03 -4.46 1.36
C GLU A 111 5.44 -3.61 2.50
N LYS A 112 6.26 -3.25 3.50
CA LYS A 112 5.84 -2.38 4.61
C LYS A 112 5.54 -0.96 4.16
N LEU A 113 6.33 -0.41 3.24
CA LEU A 113 6.11 0.91 2.67
C LEU A 113 4.80 0.96 1.86
N LEU A 114 4.52 -0.07 1.05
CA LEU A 114 3.28 -0.17 0.28
C LEU A 114 2.05 -0.40 1.15
N SER A 115 2.17 -1.16 2.26
CA SER A 115 1.05 -1.48 3.14
C SER A 115 0.78 -0.42 4.21
N LYS A 116 1.83 0.17 4.80
CA LYS A 116 1.75 1.09 5.94
C LYS A 116 2.22 2.51 5.65
N GLY A 117 2.79 2.76 4.46
CA GLY A 117 3.37 4.04 4.09
C GLY A 117 4.67 4.39 4.80
N LYS A 118 5.03 3.66 5.89
CA LYS A 118 6.24 3.91 6.68
C LYS A 118 6.88 2.63 7.18
N VAL A 119 8.20 2.65 7.39
CA VAL A 119 8.99 1.53 7.94
C VAL A 119 10.10 2.05 8.85
N LEU A 120 10.28 1.42 10.00
CA LEU A 120 11.40 1.75 10.90
C LEU A 120 12.70 1.10 10.40
N VAL A 121 13.68 1.93 10.10
CA VAL A 121 15.01 1.48 9.68
C VAL A 121 16.01 1.81 10.79
N LYS A 122 16.66 0.77 11.31
CA LYS A 122 17.67 0.90 12.37
C LYS A 122 19.07 1.00 11.77
N GLY A 123 19.94 1.77 12.46
CA GLY A 123 21.35 1.90 12.12
C GLY A 123 21.57 2.55 10.74
N LEU A 124 20.83 3.60 10.43
CA LEU A 124 21.18 4.52 9.35
C LEU A 124 22.43 5.29 9.75
N THR A 125 23.29 5.60 8.78
CA THR A 125 24.51 6.37 9.01
C THR A 125 24.32 7.77 8.48
N SER A 126 24.52 8.78 9.30
CA SER A 126 24.53 10.18 8.87
C SER A 126 25.82 10.51 8.12
N ALA A 127 25.84 11.63 7.39
CA ALA A 127 27.03 12.15 6.71
C ALA A 127 28.24 12.33 7.69
N LYS A 128 27.96 12.49 8.98
CA LYS A 128 28.99 12.58 10.05
C LYS A 128 29.40 11.22 10.63
N GLY A 129 28.97 10.09 10.05
CA GLY A 129 29.29 8.73 10.52
C GLY A 129 28.50 8.25 11.74
N THR A 130 27.60 9.05 12.28
CA THR A 130 26.79 8.69 13.45
C THR A 130 25.65 7.76 13.07
N LYS A 131 25.49 6.65 13.79
CA LYS A 131 24.38 5.71 13.58
C LYS A 131 23.12 6.18 14.31
N TYR A 132 22.01 6.20 13.59
CA TYR A 132 20.69 6.57 14.12
C TYR A 132 19.59 5.65 13.59
N ASP A 133 18.46 5.64 14.27
CA ASP A 133 17.26 4.94 13.82
C ASP A 133 16.25 5.98 13.38
N ALA A 134 15.52 5.73 12.27
CA ALA A 134 14.49 6.65 11.80
C ALA A 134 13.36 5.89 11.09
N TRP A 135 12.19 6.50 11.07
CA TRP A 135 11.11 6.10 10.20
C TRP A 135 11.41 6.57 8.78
N VAL A 136 11.33 5.66 7.84
CA VAL A 136 11.35 5.97 6.41
C VAL A 136 9.90 5.95 5.94
N CYS A 137 9.42 7.09 5.48
CA CYS A 137 8.08 7.28 4.96
C CYS A 137 8.12 7.36 3.44
N MET A 138 7.16 6.74 2.78
CA MET A 138 6.99 6.82 1.34
C MET A 138 6.06 7.97 1.00
N GLU A 139 6.49 8.85 0.11
CA GLU A 139 5.69 9.93 -0.44
C GLU A 139 5.58 9.76 -1.96
N ASP A 140 4.37 9.62 -2.45
CA ASP A 140 4.08 9.55 -3.88
C ASP A 140 3.56 10.91 -4.36
N THR A 141 4.34 11.58 -5.20
CA THR A 141 3.97 12.89 -5.77
C THR A 141 3.26 12.79 -7.13
N GLY A 142 2.93 11.57 -7.58
CA GLY A 142 2.37 11.34 -8.92
C GLY A 142 3.43 11.29 -10.03
N ARG A 143 4.47 12.11 -9.96
CA ARG A 143 5.61 12.08 -10.88
C ARG A 143 6.71 11.10 -10.47
N GLY A 144 6.82 10.79 -9.18
CA GLY A 144 7.82 9.89 -8.64
C GLY A 144 7.52 9.52 -7.19
N VAL A 145 8.14 8.44 -6.75
CA VAL A 145 8.07 7.97 -5.36
C VAL A 145 9.34 8.41 -4.64
N PHE A 146 9.16 9.15 -3.56
CA PHE A 146 10.22 9.68 -2.72
C PHE A 146 10.19 9.03 -1.35
N LEU A 147 11.37 8.93 -0.72
CA LEU A 147 11.48 8.52 0.66
C LEU A 147 11.88 9.72 1.51
N LYS A 148 11.17 9.91 2.62
CA LYS A 148 11.47 10.93 3.63
C LYS A 148 11.79 10.26 4.95
N LEU A 149 12.67 10.89 5.73
CA LEU A 149 12.90 10.52 7.12
C LEU A 149 11.90 11.24 8.02
N SER A 150 11.32 10.48 8.95
CA SER A 150 10.61 11.03 10.10
C SER A 150 11.23 10.48 11.38
N PHE A 151 11.31 11.36 12.37
CA PHE A 151 11.82 11.04 13.70
C PHE A 151 10.70 11.01 14.75
N ASP A 152 9.44 11.18 14.30
CA ASP A 152 8.27 11.11 15.17
C ASP A 152 8.08 9.68 15.69
N ASP A 153 7.69 9.54 16.94
CA ASP A 153 7.37 8.27 17.61
C ASP A 153 8.45 7.18 17.48
N LEU A 154 9.71 7.57 17.50
CA LEU A 154 10.80 6.59 17.58
C LEU A 154 10.72 5.85 18.90
N PRO A 155 10.75 4.49 18.90
CA PRO A 155 10.83 3.73 20.13
C PRO A 155 12.11 4.11 20.87
N GLN A 156 11.96 4.78 22.00
CA GLN A 156 13.06 5.21 22.87
C GLN A 156 13.91 3.98 23.21
N LYS A 157 15.18 3.99 22.82
CA LYS A 157 16.13 2.99 23.34
C LYS A 157 16.20 3.19 24.84
N LYS A 158 15.65 2.25 25.63
CA LYS A 158 15.90 2.19 27.07
C LYS A 158 17.42 2.22 27.26
N GLY A 159 17.92 3.35 27.73
CA GLY A 159 19.33 3.57 27.95
C GLY A 159 19.88 2.48 28.84
N LYS A 160 20.85 1.73 28.32
CA LYS A 160 21.66 0.82 29.12
C LYS A 160 22.40 1.73 30.13
N LYS A 161 21.94 1.76 31.40
CA LYS A 161 22.65 2.41 32.50
C LYS A 161 24.08 1.90 32.46
N ARG A 162 25.03 2.76 32.13
CA ARG A 162 26.47 2.49 32.41
C ARG A 162 26.57 2.42 33.92
N GLY A 163 26.79 1.24 34.44
CA GLY A 163 27.21 1.07 35.82
C GLY A 163 28.52 1.83 35.99
N THR A 164 28.52 2.85 36.80
CA THR A 164 29.70 3.43 37.41
C THR A 164 30.19 2.43 38.42
N ASN A 165 31.35 1.89 38.16
CA ASN A 165 32.19 1.22 39.16
C ASN A 165 33.27 2.20 39.57
#